data_e22f9a07004226f1f041bd705285d88c
#
_entry.id   e22f9a07004226f1f041bd705285d88c
#
_cell.length_a   1.000
_cell.length_b   1.000
_cell.length_c   1.000
_cell.angle_alpha   90.00
_cell.angle_beta   90.00
_cell.angle_gamma   90.00
#
_symmetry.space_group_name_H-M   'P 1'
#
loop_
_entity.id
_entity.type
_entity.pdbx_description
1 polymer ?
#
loop_
_entity_poly.entity_id
_entity_poly.type
_entity_poly.pdbx_seq_one_letter_code
_entity_poly.pdbx_strand_id
1 'polypeptide(L)'
;METFNFNSLNLKKIKTAIDVGCGNGRHLKSLGFRLSNAKIIGIDQSVQEITKLQNEFSEHICKNQNSYEFLMGDVRSIEIEDNSQDLVICSEVLEHVPNFRDVLKECYRILKPGAV
;
A
#
# COMPACT_ATOMS: atom_id res chain seq x y z
N MET A 1 13.19 -8.53 -6.12
CA MET A 1 14.05 -7.33 -6.27
C MET A 1 13.43 -6.16 -5.51
N GLU A 2 14.22 -5.48 -4.72
CA GLU A 2 13.77 -4.30 -4.03
C GLU A 2 13.69 -3.13 -5.00
N THR A 3 12.50 -2.62 -5.23
CA THR A 3 12.27 -1.52 -6.17
C THR A 3 12.06 -0.17 -5.48
N PHE A 4 12.14 -0.17 -4.15
CA PHE A 4 11.81 1.01 -3.37
C PHE A 4 12.89 1.28 -2.33
N ASN A 5 13.40 2.51 -2.31
CA ASN A 5 14.44 2.92 -1.38
C ASN A 5 13.87 3.85 -0.31
N PHE A 6 13.63 3.32 0.89
CA PHE A 6 13.09 4.08 2.01
C PHE A 6 14.04 5.16 2.52
N ASN A 7 15.34 5.02 2.28
CA ASN A 7 16.32 5.96 2.81
C ASN A 7 16.22 7.36 2.21
N SER A 8 15.61 7.49 1.02
CA SER A 8 15.45 8.78 0.35
C SER A 8 14.19 9.53 0.77
N LEU A 9 13.37 8.95 1.65
CA LEU A 9 12.07 9.51 2.03
C LEU A 9 12.13 10.19 3.39
N ASN A 10 11.32 11.25 3.55
CA ASN A 10 11.07 11.83 4.85
C ASN A 10 9.90 11.06 5.49
N LEU A 11 10.21 10.00 6.21
CA LEU A 11 9.23 9.09 6.79
C LEU A 11 8.31 9.74 7.80
N LYS A 12 8.76 10.81 8.46
CA LYS A 12 7.95 11.50 9.47
C LYS A 12 6.74 12.21 8.87
N LYS A 13 6.79 12.53 7.59
CA LYS A 13 5.69 13.21 6.90
C LYS A 13 4.67 12.25 6.32
N ILE A 14 4.96 10.96 6.31
CA ILE A 14 4.07 9.96 5.73
C ILE A 14 3.06 9.54 6.78
N LYS A 15 1.80 9.90 6.58
CA LYS A 15 0.68 9.56 7.47
C LYS A 15 -0.31 8.58 6.82
N THR A 16 -0.27 8.46 5.50
CA THR A 16 -1.09 7.51 4.76
C THR A 16 -0.22 6.85 3.69
N ALA A 17 -0.26 5.53 3.63
CA ALA A 17 0.50 4.77 2.65
C ALA A 17 -0.36 3.61 2.14
N ILE A 18 -0.20 3.27 0.86
CA ILE A 18 -0.90 2.15 0.26
C ILE A 18 0.05 1.31 -0.56
N ASP A 19 -0.09 -0.01 -0.44
CA ASP A 19 0.60 -0.98 -1.29
C ASP A 19 -0.43 -1.56 -2.27
N VAL A 20 -0.30 -1.17 -3.53
CA VAL A 20 -1.21 -1.58 -4.61
C VAL A 20 -0.73 -2.92 -5.16
N GLY A 21 -1.57 -3.94 -5.02
CA GLY A 21 -1.18 -5.31 -5.32
C GLY A 21 -0.31 -5.88 -4.21
N CYS A 22 -0.79 -5.83 -2.97
CA CYS A 22 0.03 -6.07 -1.78
C CYS A 22 0.47 -7.53 -1.59
N GLY A 23 -0.21 -8.48 -2.24
CA GLY A 23 0.16 -9.89 -2.18
C GLY A 23 0.33 -10.40 -0.74
N ASN A 24 1.50 -10.93 -0.43
CA ASN A 24 1.78 -11.50 0.90
C ASN A 24 2.06 -10.47 1.99
N GLY A 25 2.02 -9.18 1.68
CA GLY A 25 2.18 -8.12 2.66
C GLY A 25 3.62 -7.76 3.01
N ARG A 26 4.58 -8.13 2.19
CA ARG A 26 6.00 -7.85 2.44
C ARG A 26 6.26 -6.36 2.66
N HIS A 27 5.72 -5.52 1.79
CA HIS A 27 5.89 -4.06 1.91
C HIS A 27 5.09 -3.48 3.07
N LEU A 28 3.92 -4.06 3.35
CA LEU A 28 3.11 -3.63 4.49
C LEU A 28 3.85 -3.82 5.80
N LYS A 29 4.56 -4.94 5.95
CA LYS A 29 5.37 -5.20 7.13
C LYS A 29 6.53 -4.21 7.25
N SER A 30 7.21 -3.94 6.13
CA SER A 30 8.29 -2.94 6.11
C SER A 30 7.79 -1.56 6.51
N LEU A 31 6.64 -1.15 5.98
CA LEU A 31 6.04 0.13 6.32
C LEU A 31 5.71 0.22 7.81
N GLY A 32 5.21 -0.87 8.39
CA GLY A 32 4.87 -0.91 9.81
C GLY A 32 6.06 -0.66 10.72
N PHE A 33 7.25 -1.08 10.32
CA PHE A 33 8.48 -0.84 11.08
C PHE A 33 8.99 0.59 10.90
N ARG A 34 8.73 1.21 9.76
CA ARG A 34 9.35 2.49 9.38
C ARG A 34 8.46 3.70 9.62
N LEU A 35 7.14 3.52 9.62
CA LEU A 35 6.18 4.61 9.82
C LEU A 35 5.65 4.62 11.24
N SER A 36 5.18 5.79 11.67
CA SER A 36 4.55 5.97 12.98
C SER A 36 3.28 6.78 12.84
N ASN A 37 2.24 6.38 13.55
CA ASN A 37 0.94 7.06 13.53
C ASN A 37 0.38 7.18 12.11
N ALA A 38 0.60 6.17 11.30
CA ALA A 38 0.19 6.17 9.90
C ALA A 38 -0.94 5.17 9.66
N LYS A 39 -1.76 5.45 8.65
CA LYS A 39 -2.72 4.50 8.13
C LYS A 39 -2.10 3.80 6.94
N ILE A 40 -1.97 2.49 7.03
CA ILE A 40 -1.32 1.65 6.02
C ILE A 40 -2.37 0.78 5.37
N ILE A 41 -2.53 0.91 4.05
CA ILE A 41 -3.57 0.22 3.29
C ILE A 41 -2.92 -0.80 2.37
N GLY A 42 -3.46 -2.01 2.34
CA GLY A 42 -3.10 -3.01 1.34
C GLY A 42 -4.30 -3.32 0.47
N ILE A 43 -4.12 -3.31 -0.84
CA ILE A 43 -5.18 -3.71 -1.76
C ILE A 43 -4.68 -4.81 -2.69
N ASP A 44 -5.50 -5.82 -2.89
CA ASP A 44 -5.22 -6.94 -3.79
C ASP A 44 -6.53 -7.51 -4.30
N GLN A 45 -6.50 -8.09 -5.50
CA GLN A 45 -7.68 -8.72 -6.08
C GLN A 45 -7.88 -10.14 -5.55
N SER A 46 -6.90 -10.73 -4.88
CA SER A 46 -6.99 -12.08 -4.34
C SER A 46 -7.65 -12.08 -2.96
N VAL A 47 -8.82 -12.71 -2.87
CA VAL A 47 -9.54 -12.83 -1.61
C VAL A 47 -8.72 -13.66 -0.61
N GLN A 48 -7.98 -14.66 -1.08
CA GLN A 48 -7.14 -15.49 -0.21
C GLN A 48 -6.03 -14.68 0.45
N GLU A 49 -5.35 -13.83 -0.34
CA GLU A 49 -4.28 -13.01 0.20
C GLU A 49 -4.81 -12.00 1.21
N ILE A 50 -5.91 -11.33 0.90
CA ILE A 50 -6.50 -10.34 1.81
C ILE A 50 -6.96 -10.99 3.10
N THR A 51 -7.59 -12.17 3.03
CA THR A 51 -8.04 -12.90 4.22
C THR A 51 -6.85 -13.28 5.10
N LYS A 52 -5.78 -13.79 4.49
CA LYS A 52 -4.55 -14.12 5.22
C LYS A 52 -3.96 -12.90 5.94
N LEU A 53 -3.91 -11.77 5.25
CA LEU A 53 -3.37 -10.54 5.82
C LEU A 53 -4.23 -10.03 6.98
N GLN A 54 -5.54 -10.07 6.83
CA GLN A 54 -6.45 -9.67 7.91
C GLN A 54 -6.22 -10.51 9.15
N ASN A 55 -6.07 -11.82 9.01
CA ASN A 55 -5.81 -12.72 10.13
C ASN A 55 -4.43 -12.50 10.73
N GLU A 56 -3.43 -12.35 9.88
CA GLU A 56 -2.04 -12.19 10.32
C GLU A 56 -1.84 -10.87 11.07
N PHE A 57 -2.40 -9.78 10.56
CA PHE A 57 -2.22 -8.46 11.16
C PHE A 57 -3.15 -8.19 12.34
N SER A 58 -4.25 -8.95 12.48
CA SER A 58 -5.14 -8.80 13.63
C SER A 58 -4.46 -9.24 14.94
N GLU A 59 -3.51 -10.15 14.85
CA GLU A 59 -2.75 -10.64 16.00
C GLU A 59 -1.53 -9.78 16.30
N HIS A 60 -1.13 -8.93 15.36
CA HIS A 60 -0.03 -8.00 15.56
C HIS A 60 -0.57 -6.73 16.19
N ILE A 61 -0.15 -6.50 17.43
CA ILE A 61 -0.37 -5.18 18.03
C ILE A 61 0.24 -4.14 17.11
N CYS A 62 -0.53 -3.11 16.81
CA CYS A 62 -0.11 -2.05 15.89
C CYS A 62 1.20 -1.42 16.37
N LYS A 63 2.32 -1.88 15.86
CA LYS A 63 3.62 -1.30 16.17
C LYS A 63 3.63 0.15 15.72
N ASN A 64 4.27 1.00 16.51
CA ASN A 64 4.44 2.41 16.21
C ASN A 64 3.10 3.14 16.03
N GLN A 65 2.02 2.60 16.61
CA GLN A 65 0.68 3.19 16.56
C GLN A 65 0.13 3.35 15.14
N ASN A 66 0.56 2.51 14.22
CA ASN A 66 0.01 2.46 12.86
C ASN A 66 -1.31 1.70 12.86
N SER A 67 -2.19 2.05 11.93
CA SER A 67 -3.40 1.29 11.66
C SER A 67 -3.31 0.64 10.28
N TYR A 68 -4.00 -0.48 10.10
CA TYR A 68 -4.00 -1.23 8.84
C TYR A 68 -5.40 -1.38 8.31
N GLU A 69 -5.54 -1.29 6.99
CA GLU A 69 -6.79 -1.56 6.30
C GLU A 69 -6.48 -2.42 5.09
N PHE A 70 -7.25 -3.47 4.89
CA PHE A 70 -7.04 -4.40 3.78
C PHE A 70 -8.28 -4.39 2.90
N LEU A 71 -8.08 -4.07 1.62
CA LEU A 71 -9.15 -3.94 0.64
C LEU A 71 -8.99 -5.01 -0.43
N MET A 72 -10.07 -5.68 -0.74
CA MET A 72 -10.12 -6.57 -1.90
C MET A 72 -10.73 -5.81 -3.06
N GLY A 73 -10.06 -5.77 -4.17
CA GLY A 73 -10.58 -5.05 -5.33
C GLY A 73 -9.64 -5.05 -6.51
N ASP A 74 -10.14 -4.48 -7.60
CA ASP A 74 -9.40 -4.34 -8.83
C ASP A 74 -8.44 -3.17 -8.71
N VAL A 75 -7.14 -3.46 -8.89
CA VAL A 75 -6.10 -2.44 -8.77
C VAL A 75 -6.13 -1.43 -9.93
N ARG A 76 -6.94 -1.70 -10.97
CA ARG A 76 -7.15 -0.77 -12.08
C ARG A 76 -8.28 0.22 -11.81
N SER A 77 -9.01 0.03 -10.71
CA SER A 77 -10.10 0.92 -10.31
C SER A 77 -10.19 0.88 -8.78
N ILE A 78 -9.40 1.70 -8.12
CA ILE A 78 -9.23 1.68 -6.67
C ILE A 78 -10.26 2.59 -6.00
N GLU A 79 -11.02 2.04 -5.05
CA GLU A 79 -12.03 2.80 -4.31
C GLU A 79 -11.41 3.60 -3.18
N ILE A 80 -10.55 4.54 -3.54
CA ILE A 80 -9.88 5.46 -2.61
C ILE A 80 -9.94 6.84 -3.22
N GLU A 81 -10.09 7.85 -2.39
CA GLU A 81 -10.22 9.23 -2.82
C GLU A 81 -8.98 9.74 -3.58
N ASP A 82 -9.22 10.67 -4.49
CA ASP A 82 -8.14 11.38 -5.18
C ASP A 82 -7.27 12.11 -4.16
N ASN A 83 -5.98 12.18 -4.44
CA ASN A 83 -5.03 12.99 -3.68
C ASN A 83 -5.08 12.70 -2.17
N SER A 84 -5.21 11.44 -1.79
CA SER A 84 -5.37 11.03 -0.39
C SER A 84 -4.14 10.36 0.22
N GLN A 85 -3.19 9.91 -0.60
CA GLN A 85 -2.08 9.10 -0.13
C GLN A 85 -0.75 9.87 -0.16
N ASP A 86 0.00 9.77 0.95
CA ASP A 86 1.34 10.33 1.03
C ASP A 86 2.37 9.47 0.32
N LEU A 87 2.12 8.17 0.27
CA LEU A 87 3.03 7.19 -0.33
C LEU A 87 2.23 6.11 -1.04
N VAL A 88 2.60 5.78 -2.27
CA VAL A 88 2.02 4.68 -3.03
C VAL A 88 3.12 3.74 -3.46
N ILE A 89 3.01 2.47 -3.11
CA ILE A 89 3.90 1.41 -3.56
C ILE A 89 3.15 0.55 -4.57
N CYS A 90 3.78 0.26 -5.69
CA CYS A 90 3.21 -0.60 -6.73
C CYS A 90 4.36 -1.40 -7.35
N SER A 91 4.84 -2.42 -6.66
CA SER A 91 6.06 -3.11 -7.05
C SER A 91 5.86 -4.44 -7.76
N GLU A 92 4.76 -5.15 -7.50
CA GLU A 92 4.56 -6.49 -8.05
C GLU A 92 3.44 -6.59 -9.09
N VAL A 93 2.67 -5.53 -9.27
CA VAL A 93 1.50 -5.54 -10.16
C VAL A 93 1.89 -5.57 -11.63
N LEU A 94 2.98 -4.91 -11.99
CA LEU A 94 3.36 -4.71 -13.39
C LEU A 94 3.66 -6.02 -14.12
N GLU A 95 4.05 -7.06 -13.38
CA GLU A 95 4.37 -8.37 -13.96
C GLU A 95 3.13 -9.23 -14.21
N HIS A 96 2.02 -8.94 -13.52
CA HIS A 96 0.85 -9.82 -13.48
C HIS A 96 -0.43 -9.21 -14.04
N VAL A 97 -0.44 -7.90 -14.32
CA VAL A 97 -1.64 -7.20 -14.78
C VAL A 97 -1.44 -6.75 -16.23
N PRO A 98 -2.30 -7.22 -17.16
CA PRO A 98 -2.14 -6.87 -18.59
C PRO A 98 -2.22 -5.37 -18.88
N ASN A 99 -3.03 -4.64 -18.13
CA ASN A 99 -3.24 -3.21 -18.33
C ASN A 99 -2.58 -2.39 -17.22
N PHE A 100 -1.28 -2.52 -17.07
CA PHE A 100 -0.54 -1.82 -16.01
C PHE A 100 -0.67 -0.30 -16.10
N ARG A 101 -0.97 0.24 -17.29
CA ARG A 101 -1.17 1.69 -17.45
C ARG A 101 -2.36 2.19 -16.65
N ASP A 102 -3.44 1.41 -16.58
CA ASP A 102 -4.61 1.75 -15.79
C ASP A 102 -4.28 1.74 -14.30
N VAL A 103 -3.44 0.81 -13.87
CA VAL A 103 -2.96 0.75 -12.49
C VAL A 103 -2.14 2.00 -12.16
N LEU A 104 -1.24 2.39 -13.05
CA LEU A 104 -0.42 3.59 -12.84
C LEU A 104 -1.27 4.86 -12.79
N LYS A 105 -2.30 4.97 -13.62
CA LYS A 105 -3.22 6.09 -13.57
C LYS A 105 -3.91 6.18 -12.20
N GLU A 106 -4.34 5.05 -11.67
CA GLU A 106 -4.96 5.00 -10.35
C GLU A 106 -3.97 5.41 -9.26
N CYS A 107 -2.72 4.94 -9.35
CA CYS A 107 -1.68 5.33 -8.40
C CYS A 107 -1.46 6.85 -8.40
N TYR A 108 -1.40 7.45 -9.57
CA TYR A 108 -1.27 8.90 -9.69
C TYR A 108 -2.50 9.63 -9.15
N ARG A 109 -3.68 9.12 -9.42
CA ARG A 109 -4.93 9.74 -8.97
C ARG A 109 -5.00 9.84 -7.46
N ILE A 110 -4.66 8.76 -6.76
CA ILE A 110 -4.77 8.69 -5.31
C ILE A 110 -3.60 9.35 -4.57
N LEU A 111 -2.51 9.60 -5.26
CA LEU A 111 -1.31 10.19 -4.67
C LEU A 111 -1.48 11.69 -4.51
N LYS A 112 -1.11 12.23 -3.35
CA LYS A 112 -1.13 13.68 -3.13
C LYS A 112 -0.10 14.37 -4.01
N PRO A 113 -0.37 15.60 -4.48
CA PRO A 113 0.62 16.35 -5.24
C PRO A 113 1.92 16.51 -4.45
N GLY A 114 3.04 16.21 -5.10
CA GLY A 114 4.36 16.29 -4.47
C GLY A 114 4.72 15.10 -3.59
N ALA A 115 3.82 14.12 -3.43
CA ALA A 115 4.10 12.90 -2.68
C ALA A 115 4.75 11.82 -3.55
N VAL A 116 5.06 10.68 -2.95
CA VAL A 116 5.84 9.62 -3.61
C VAL A 116 5.02 8.36 -3.84
#